data_e68d8a2df6c7867a2db92f935fbced4b
#
_entry.id   e68d8a2df6c7867a2db92f935fbced4b
#
_cell.length_a   1.000
_cell.length_b   1.000
_cell.length_c   1.000
_cell.angle_alpha   90.00
_cell.angle_beta   90.00
_cell.angle_gamma   90.00
#
_symmetry.space_group_name_H-M   'P 1'
#
loop_
_entity.id
_entity.type
_entity.pdbx_description
1 polymer ?
#
loop_
_entity_poly.entity_id
_entity_poly.type
_entity_poly.pdbx_seq_one_letter_code
_entity_poly.pdbx_strand_id
1 'polypeptide(L)'
;MKRQFVHTEDGSTTLYVPALNEHYHSIHGAIQESLHIFIRAGIEFYLQTHSTGFPLSELNILEAGFGTGLNAYLSLLYAEKQKIRLQYHSLEKYPLTFEEIQQLNYKTQIPAKNPDLFDRLHTSPWETENLISPFFRLDK
;
A
#
# COMPACT_ATOMS: atom_id res chain seq x y z
N MET A 1 -2.41 -20.46 2.81
CA MET A 1 -1.22 -20.27 3.68
C MET A 1 -1.70 -19.78 5.03
N LYS A 2 -1.21 -20.38 6.15
CA LYS A 2 -1.62 -19.94 7.49
C LYS A 2 -0.90 -18.65 7.87
N ARG A 3 -1.66 -17.63 8.31
CA ARG A 3 -1.14 -16.33 8.77
C ARG A 3 -1.63 -16.05 10.19
N GLN A 4 -0.87 -15.25 10.93
CA GLN A 4 -1.21 -14.81 12.28
C GLN A 4 -1.13 -13.28 12.33
N PHE A 5 -2.11 -12.64 12.98
CA PHE A 5 -2.09 -11.20 13.19
C PHE A 5 -1.11 -10.83 14.28
N VAL A 6 -0.33 -9.78 14.05
CA VAL A 6 0.62 -9.22 14.99
C VAL A 6 0.38 -7.71 15.08
N HIS A 7 0.32 -7.17 16.29
CA HIS A 7 0.33 -5.72 16.52
C HIS A 7 1.77 -5.25 16.59
N THR A 8 2.10 -4.25 15.78
CA THR A 8 3.43 -3.64 15.79
C THR A 8 3.52 -2.51 16.81
N GLU A 9 4.74 -2.04 17.10
CA GLU A 9 4.97 -1.00 18.12
C GLU A 9 4.30 0.35 17.82
N ASP A 10 4.03 0.66 16.53
CA ASP A 10 3.30 1.87 16.13
C ASP A 10 1.76 1.74 16.19
N GLY A 11 1.26 0.60 16.71
CA GLY A 11 -0.16 0.32 16.85
C GLY A 11 -0.83 -0.26 15.61
N SER A 12 -0.13 -0.33 14.48
CA SER A 12 -0.66 -0.95 13.27
C SER A 12 -0.61 -2.47 13.32
N THR A 13 -1.46 -3.13 12.55
CA THR A 13 -1.42 -4.60 12.38
C THR A 13 -0.52 -5.01 11.24
N THR A 14 0.14 -6.15 11.40
CA THR A 14 0.81 -6.88 10.32
C THR A 14 0.49 -8.37 10.41
N LEU A 15 1.01 -9.14 9.47
CA LEU A 15 0.83 -10.59 9.39
C LEU A 15 2.16 -11.31 9.53
N TYR A 16 2.17 -12.37 10.31
CA TYR A 16 3.27 -13.32 10.44
C TYR A 16 2.92 -14.63 9.75
N VAL A 17 3.84 -15.18 8.99
CA VAL A 17 3.73 -16.46 8.30
C VAL A 17 4.63 -17.49 9.00
N PRO A 18 4.08 -18.36 9.87
CA PRO A 18 4.89 -19.31 10.65
C PRO A 18 5.72 -20.25 9.79
N ALA A 19 5.19 -20.68 8.65
CA ALA A 19 5.86 -21.61 7.74
C ALA A 19 7.13 -21.02 7.09
N LEU A 20 7.23 -19.70 7.00
CA LEU A 20 8.36 -18.98 6.44
C LEU A 20 9.21 -18.30 7.51
N ASN A 21 8.71 -18.24 8.75
CA ASN A 21 9.28 -17.41 9.83
C ASN A 21 9.47 -15.94 9.42
N GLU A 22 8.50 -15.38 8.70
CA GLU A 22 8.57 -14.05 8.10
C GLU A 22 7.33 -13.21 8.48
N HIS A 23 7.56 -11.91 8.64
CA HIS A 23 6.50 -10.91 8.80
C HIS A 23 6.30 -10.16 7.48
N TYR A 24 5.07 -9.70 7.22
CA TYR A 24 4.79 -8.84 6.06
C TYR A 24 5.44 -7.46 6.19
N HIS A 25 5.55 -6.96 7.42
CA HIS A 25 6.18 -5.66 7.74
C HIS A 25 6.95 -5.78 9.06
N SER A 26 7.77 -4.78 9.34
CA SER A 26 8.51 -4.68 10.59
C SER A 26 7.58 -4.72 11.83
N ILE A 27 7.97 -5.50 12.82
CA ILE A 27 7.30 -5.53 14.14
C ILE A 27 7.44 -4.21 14.92
N HIS A 28 8.42 -3.37 14.54
CA HIS A 28 8.64 -2.05 15.15
C HIS A 28 7.67 -0.99 14.62
N GLY A 29 6.95 -1.26 13.52
CA GLY A 29 5.94 -0.38 12.99
C GLY A 29 5.71 -0.59 11.51
N ALA A 30 4.59 -1.24 11.13
CA ALA A 30 4.27 -1.49 9.74
C ALA A 30 4.05 -0.19 8.96
N ILE A 31 3.29 0.75 9.53
CA ILE A 31 3.01 2.04 8.89
C ILE A 31 4.29 2.88 8.81
N GLN A 32 5.08 2.95 9.88
CA GLN A 32 6.32 3.73 9.90
C GLN A 32 7.34 3.20 8.89
N GLU A 33 7.51 1.88 8.78
CA GLU A 33 8.38 1.26 7.80
C GLU A 33 7.95 1.61 6.38
N SER A 34 6.68 1.40 6.04
CA SER A 34 6.14 1.68 4.71
C SER A 34 6.24 3.17 4.35
N LEU A 35 5.97 4.08 5.28
CA LEU A 35 6.15 5.52 5.08
C LEU A 35 7.61 5.88 4.82
N HIS A 36 8.54 5.27 5.57
CA HIS A 36 9.96 5.57 5.42
C HIS A 36 10.52 4.99 4.11
N ILE A 37 10.32 3.70 3.87
CA ILE A 37 10.95 3.00 2.76
C ILE A 37 10.21 3.28 1.44
N PHE A 38 8.88 3.10 1.44
CA PHE A 38 8.12 3.13 0.19
C PHE A 38 7.77 4.56 -0.24
N ILE A 39 7.33 5.41 0.69
CA ILE A 39 6.94 6.78 0.36
C ILE A 39 8.17 7.69 0.30
N ARG A 40 8.93 7.86 1.40
CA ARG A 40 10.03 8.84 1.46
C ARG A 40 11.22 8.43 0.62
N ALA A 41 11.78 7.27 0.88
CA ALA A 41 12.96 6.77 0.16
C ALA A 41 12.64 6.23 -1.24
N GLY A 42 11.38 5.91 -1.54
CA GLY A 42 10.89 5.48 -2.84
C GLY A 42 10.31 6.64 -3.64
N ILE A 43 9.01 6.90 -3.47
CA ILE A 43 8.26 7.83 -4.33
C ILE A 43 8.81 9.25 -4.26
N GLU A 44 8.98 9.82 -3.06
CA GLU A 44 9.44 11.20 -2.90
C GLU A 44 10.87 11.37 -3.43
N PHE A 45 11.76 10.45 -3.10
CA PHE A 45 13.13 10.49 -3.61
C PHE A 45 13.17 10.41 -5.14
N TYR A 46 12.39 9.52 -5.75
CA TYR A 46 12.31 9.42 -7.21
C TYR A 46 11.81 10.72 -7.84
N LEU A 47 10.74 11.30 -7.32
CA LEU A 47 10.18 12.55 -7.83
C LEU A 47 11.17 13.71 -7.72
N GLN A 48 11.91 13.82 -6.61
CA GLN A 48 12.93 14.85 -6.39
C GLN A 48 14.11 14.72 -7.36
N THR A 49 14.54 13.50 -7.66
CA THR A 49 15.72 13.25 -8.49
C THR A 49 15.44 13.26 -9.99
N HIS A 50 14.18 13.05 -10.40
CA HIS A 50 13.79 12.97 -11.82
C HIS A 50 12.96 14.16 -12.30
N SER A 51 12.71 15.16 -11.47
CA SER A 51 12.06 16.42 -11.87
C SER A 51 13.07 17.38 -12.53
N THR A 52 13.32 17.17 -13.81
CA THR A 52 14.19 18.05 -14.60
C THR A 52 13.39 19.23 -15.17
N GLY A 53 13.17 20.28 -14.37
CA GLY A 53 12.55 21.52 -14.80
C GLY A 53 11.02 21.55 -14.84
N PHE A 54 10.34 20.41 -14.87
CA PHE A 54 8.88 20.29 -14.75
C PHE A 54 8.53 19.21 -13.74
N PRO A 55 7.54 19.46 -12.85
CA PRO A 55 7.08 18.43 -11.93
C PRO A 55 6.50 17.24 -12.72
N LEU A 56 6.87 16.02 -12.33
CA LEU A 56 6.26 14.83 -12.89
C LEU A 56 4.77 14.78 -12.50
N SER A 57 3.90 14.60 -13.47
CA SER A 57 2.45 14.53 -13.27
C SER A 57 1.95 13.09 -13.18
N GLU A 58 2.78 12.12 -13.53
CA GLU A 58 2.46 10.70 -13.56
C GLU A 58 3.66 9.84 -13.19
N LEU A 59 3.43 8.76 -12.45
CA LEU A 59 4.44 7.81 -12.03
C LEU A 59 3.88 6.38 -12.15
N ASN A 60 4.69 5.47 -12.69
CA ASN A 60 4.41 4.03 -12.71
C ASN A 60 5.16 3.33 -11.59
N ILE A 61 4.45 2.49 -10.84
CA ILE A 61 5.01 1.70 -9.73
C ILE A 61 4.72 0.24 -10.00
N LEU A 62 5.74 -0.60 -9.83
CA LEU A 62 5.61 -2.05 -9.79
C LEU A 62 5.95 -2.54 -8.38
N GLU A 63 5.00 -3.21 -7.74
CA GLU A 63 5.16 -3.84 -6.44
C GLU A 63 5.16 -5.37 -6.59
N ALA A 64 6.11 -6.02 -5.94
CA ALA A 64 6.14 -7.46 -5.79
C ALA A 64 5.60 -7.84 -4.40
N GLY A 65 4.39 -8.39 -4.36
CA GLY A 65 3.67 -8.72 -3.14
C GLY A 65 2.71 -7.60 -2.68
N PHE A 66 1.45 -7.66 -3.12
CA PHE A 66 0.40 -6.74 -2.65
C PHE A 66 0.17 -6.85 -1.13
N GLY A 67 0.20 -8.09 -0.63
CA GLY A 67 0.13 -8.39 0.79
C GLY A 67 -1.09 -7.78 1.49
N THR A 68 -0.84 -6.96 2.51
CA THR A 68 -1.88 -6.25 3.25
C THR A 68 -2.44 -5.03 2.53
N GLY A 69 -1.89 -4.66 1.37
CA GLY A 69 -2.25 -3.46 0.63
C GLY A 69 -1.79 -2.15 1.27
N LEU A 70 -0.93 -2.20 2.30
CA LEU A 70 -0.48 -1.01 3.03
C LEU A 70 0.32 -0.05 2.14
N ASN A 71 1.28 -0.55 1.38
CA ASN A 71 2.07 0.29 0.47
C ASN A 71 1.19 0.92 -0.62
N ALA A 72 0.27 0.15 -1.20
CA ALA A 72 -0.69 0.67 -2.17
C ALA A 72 -1.60 1.74 -1.56
N TYR A 73 -2.08 1.54 -0.33
CA TYR A 73 -2.92 2.50 0.37
C TYR A 73 -2.19 3.81 0.67
N LEU A 74 -0.97 3.75 1.21
CA LEU A 74 -0.15 4.94 1.46
C LEU A 74 0.20 5.67 0.17
N SER A 75 0.51 4.94 -0.91
CA SER A 75 0.78 5.51 -2.24
C SER A 75 -0.45 6.21 -2.81
N LEU A 76 -1.64 5.63 -2.65
CA LEU A 76 -2.92 6.23 -3.04
C LEU A 76 -3.16 7.54 -2.27
N LEU A 77 -2.99 7.54 -0.95
CA LEU A 77 -3.16 8.74 -0.13
C LEU A 77 -2.13 9.83 -0.50
N TYR A 78 -0.91 9.42 -0.81
CA TYR A 78 0.13 10.33 -1.32
C TYR A 78 -0.28 10.93 -2.67
N ALA A 79 -0.74 10.12 -3.62
CA ALA A 79 -1.21 10.56 -4.92
C ALA A 79 -2.35 11.59 -4.82
N GLU A 80 -3.35 11.31 -3.96
CA GLU A 80 -4.46 12.22 -3.69
C GLU A 80 -4.00 13.56 -3.11
N LYS A 81 -3.05 13.52 -2.17
CA LYS A 81 -2.51 14.71 -1.51
C LYS A 81 -1.68 15.58 -2.47
N GLN A 82 -0.81 14.96 -3.25
CA GLN A 82 0.13 15.66 -4.15
C GLN A 82 -0.47 15.94 -5.53
N LYS A 83 -1.65 15.39 -5.85
CA LYS A 83 -2.29 15.52 -7.17
C LYS A 83 -1.43 14.94 -8.30
N ILE A 84 -0.72 13.86 -8.03
CA ILE A 84 0.10 13.08 -8.97
C ILE A 84 -0.65 11.82 -9.34
N ARG A 85 -0.73 11.49 -10.64
CA ARG A 85 -1.34 10.24 -11.09
C ARG A 85 -0.36 9.10 -10.90
N LEU A 86 -0.79 8.07 -10.18
CA LEU A 86 -0.06 6.82 -10.02
C LEU A 86 -0.74 5.70 -10.82
N GLN A 87 0.04 5.07 -11.66
CA GLN A 87 -0.28 3.77 -12.26
C GLN A 87 0.42 2.71 -11.43
N TYR A 88 -0.34 1.98 -10.62
CA TYR A 88 0.18 1.03 -9.63
C TYR A 88 -0.08 -0.39 -10.10
N HIS A 89 1.00 -1.14 -10.36
CA HIS A 89 0.96 -2.55 -10.68
C HIS A 89 1.44 -3.36 -9.49
N SER A 90 0.68 -4.37 -9.07
CA SER A 90 1.08 -5.21 -7.96
C SER A 90 0.89 -6.68 -8.29
N LEU A 91 1.87 -7.49 -7.93
CA LEU A 91 1.83 -8.93 -8.10
C LEU A 91 1.58 -9.59 -6.75
N GLU A 92 0.61 -10.51 -6.68
CA GLU A 92 0.32 -11.24 -5.44
C GLU A 92 -0.05 -12.70 -5.76
N LYS A 93 0.68 -13.63 -5.16
CA LYS A 93 0.45 -15.06 -5.34
C LYS A 93 -0.56 -15.63 -4.36
N TYR A 94 -0.65 -15.06 -3.17
CA TYR A 94 -1.47 -15.57 -2.07
C TYR A 94 -2.34 -14.46 -1.47
N PRO A 95 -3.33 -13.94 -2.20
CA PRO A 95 -4.18 -12.86 -1.74
C PRO A 95 -4.76 -13.12 -0.34
N LEU A 96 -4.99 -12.07 0.43
CA LEU A 96 -5.66 -12.15 1.71
C LEU A 96 -7.13 -12.50 1.50
N THR A 97 -7.71 -13.26 2.45
CA THR A 97 -9.15 -13.48 2.50
C THR A 97 -9.87 -12.22 3.00
N PHE A 98 -11.17 -12.15 2.75
CA PHE A 98 -11.99 -11.04 3.24
C PHE A 98 -11.91 -10.89 4.78
N GLU A 99 -11.93 -12.02 5.50
CA GLU A 99 -11.84 -12.06 6.96
C GLU A 99 -10.47 -11.54 7.46
N GLU A 100 -9.39 -11.82 6.73
CA GLU A 100 -8.07 -11.28 7.04
C GLU A 100 -8.02 -9.76 6.82
N ILE A 101 -8.57 -9.27 5.70
CA ILE A 101 -8.62 -7.84 5.38
C ILE A 101 -9.39 -7.06 6.45
N GLN A 102 -10.52 -7.59 6.94
CA GLN A 102 -11.34 -6.96 7.96
C GLN A 102 -10.63 -6.78 9.32
N GLN A 103 -9.60 -7.55 9.59
CA GLN A 103 -8.82 -7.44 10.83
C GLN A 103 -7.65 -6.45 10.73
N LEU A 104 -7.36 -5.93 9.54
CA LEU A 104 -6.35 -4.87 9.36
C LEU A 104 -6.90 -3.53 9.86
N ASN A 105 -6.12 -2.80 10.63
CA ASN A 105 -6.55 -1.56 11.28
C ASN A 105 -6.07 -0.27 10.60
N TYR A 106 -5.59 -0.36 9.36
CA TYR A 106 -5.01 0.80 8.66
C TYR A 106 -5.99 1.96 8.47
N LYS A 107 -7.28 1.66 8.24
CA LYS A 107 -8.33 2.69 8.11
C LYS A 107 -8.49 3.57 9.35
N THR A 108 -8.21 3.02 10.53
CA THR A 108 -8.29 3.74 11.82
C THR A 108 -6.97 4.35 12.26
N GLN A 109 -5.84 3.74 11.86
CA GLN A 109 -4.50 4.19 12.23
C GLN A 109 -3.96 5.29 11.29
N ILE A 110 -4.42 5.34 10.05
CA ILE A 110 -3.94 6.31 9.04
C ILE A 110 -5.02 7.37 8.81
N PRO A 111 -4.76 8.64 9.14
CA PRO A 111 -5.70 9.72 8.83
C PRO A 111 -5.92 9.86 7.33
N ALA A 112 -7.16 9.71 6.89
CA ALA A 112 -7.56 9.84 5.48
C ALA A 112 -8.90 10.54 5.35
N LYS A 113 -9.07 11.36 4.29
CA LYS A 113 -10.35 12.01 3.97
C LYS A 113 -11.41 10.98 3.56
N ASN A 114 -11.00 9.93 2.89
CA ASN A 114 -11.86 8.83 2.46
C ASN A 114 -11.20 7.48 2.80
N PRO A 115 -11.41 6.95 4.02
CA PRO A 115 -10.83 5.68 4.43
C PRO A 115 -11.38 4.46 3.65
N ASP A 116 -12.54 4.60 2.99
CA ASP A 116 -13.13 3.51 2.19
C ASP A 116 -12.33 3.19 0.92
N LEU A 117 -11.39 4.06 0.54
CA LEU A 117 -10.44 3.76 -0.54
C LEU A 117 -9.58 2.53 -0.24
N PHE A 118 -9.31 2.23 1.04
CA PHE A 118 -8.64 0.99 1.45
C PHE A 118 -9.45 -0.24 1.04
N ASP A 119 -10.76 -0.24 1.31
CA ASP A 119 -11.64 -1.35 0.92
C ASP A 119 -11.70 -1.49 -0.61
N ARG A 120 -11.74 -0.38 -1.35
CA ARG A 120 -11.73 -0.38 -2.81
C ARG A 120 -10.47 -1.00 -3.40
N LEU A 121 -9.30 -0.79 -2.79
CA LEU A 121 -8.06 -1.47 -3.20
C LEU A 121 -8.20 -2.99 -3.12
N HIS A 122 -8.80 -3.49 -2.05
CA HIS A 122 -8.96 -4.93 -1.84
C HIS A 122 -10.09 -5.55 -2.67
N THR A 123 -11.23 -4.86 -2.79
CA THR A 123 -12.39 -5.36 -3.52
C THR A 123 -12.32 -5.20 -5.03
N SER A 124 -11.37 -4.40 -5.53
CA SER A 124 -11.18 -4.27 -6.99
C SER A 124 -10.81 -5.62 -7.61
N PRO A 125 -11.32 -5.92 -8.80
CA PRO A 125 -11.01 -7.16 -9.51
C PRO A 125 -9.50 -7.34 -9.75
N TRP A 126 -9.06 -8.60 -9.73
CA TRP A 126 -7.72 -9.02 -10.13
C TRP A 126 -7.59 -9.08 -11.66
N GLU A 127 -6.35 -9.05 -12.17
CA GLU A 127 -6.00 -9.20 -13.58
C GLU A 127 -6.69 -8.17 -14.49
N THR A 128 -6.98 -7.00 -13.96
CA THR A 128 -7.56 -5.89 -14.73
C THR A 128 -7.22 -4.55 -14.10
N GLU A 129 -7.12 -3.52 -14.94
CA GLU A 129 -6.91 -2.16 -14.48
C GLU A 129 -8.19 -1.59 -13.85
N ASN A 130 -8.05 -1.02 -12.67
CA ASN A 130 -9.13 -0.44 -11.91
C ASN A 130 -8.84 1.03 -11.57
N LEU A 131 -9.75 1.95 -11.89
CA LEU A 131 -9.68 3.33 -11.41
C LEU A 131 -10.17 3.39 -9.96
N ILE A 132 -9.24 3.42 -9.01
CA ILE A 132 -9.56 3.50 -7.58
C ILE A 132 -9.95 4.92 -7.18
N SER A 133 -9.21 5.93 -7.68
CA SER A 133 -9.50 7.35 -7.51
C SER A 133 -9.03 8.14 -8.74
N PRO A 134 -9.34 9.44 -8.86
CA PRO A 134 -8.86 10.26 -9.99
C PRO A 134 -7.34 10.27 -10.17
N PHE A 135 -6.58 9.98 -9.10
CA PHE A 135 -5.13 9.99 -9.10
C PHE A 135 -4.50 8.59 -8.94
N PHE A 136 -5.29 7.53 -8.89
CA PHE A 136 -4.74 6.19 -8.63
C PHE A 136 -5.45 5.12 -9.45
N ARG A 137 -4.69 4.47 -10.33
CA ARG A 137 -5.08 3.27 -11.06
C ARG A 137 -4.33 2.06 -10.50
N LEU A 138 -5.05 0.97 -10.31
CA LEU A 138 -4.52 -0.27 -9.76
C LEU A 138 -4.74 -1.41 -10.75
N ASP A 139 -3.67 -2.13 -11.04
CA ASP A 139 -3.66 -3.42 -11.70
C ASP A 139 -2.98 -4.43 -10.77
N LYS A 140 -3.66 -5.48 -10.38
CA LYS A 140 -3.13 -6.46 -9.40
C LYS A 140 -3.52 -7.90 -9.77
#